data_7e0f5fab2f5cee5f2ad96f297117ef03
#
_entry.id   7e0f5fab2f5cee5f2ad96f297117ef03
#
_cell.length_a   1.000
_cell.length_b   1.000
_cell.length_c   1.000
_cell.angle_alpha   90.00
_cell.angle_beta   90.00
_cell.angle_gamma   90.00
#
_symmetry.space_group_name_H-M   'P 1'
#
loop_
_entity.id
_entity.type
_entity.pdbx_description
1 polymer ?
#
loop_
_entity_poly.entity_id
_entity_poly.type
_entity_poly.pdbx_seq_one_letter_code
_entity_poly.pdbx_strand_id
1 'polypeptide(L)'
;MHIAIDARVINSGTGTYIVKLLEYLQIDNENSYSILVRAKDKYYWQPARSNFTVRVTEFDNYSFAEQIGFKRYLDTLKPDLVHFCMPQQPILYRGKHVTTVHDMTLFKTYNSDKNWLLYH
;
A
#
# COMPACT_ATOMS: atom_id res chain seq x y z
N MET A 1 6.57 -14.94 3.57
CA MET A 1 6.85 -13.67 2.87
C MET A 1 6.31 -12.51 3.69
N HIS A 2 7.05 -11.43 3.77
CA HIS A 2 6.61 -10.22 4.46
C HIS A 2 6.13 -9.21 3.42
N ILE A 3 4.87 -8.83 3.49
CA ILE A 3 4.23 -7.94 2.53
C ILE A 3 3.84 -6.65 3.25
N ALA A 4 4.32 -5.52 2.74
CA ALA A 4 3.92 -4.22 3.25
C ALA A 4 2.83 -3.65 2.33
N ILE A 5 1.77 -3.14 2.92
CA ILE A 5 0.66 -2.54 2.18
C ILE A 5 0.59 -1.07 2.55
N ASP A 6 0.76 -0.21 1.56
CA ASP A 6 0.67 1.23 1.76
C ASP A 6 -0.81 1.63 1.86
N ALA A 7 -1.28 1.76 3.10
CA ALA A 7 -2.66 2.11 3.39
C ALA A 7 -2.77 3.53 3.94
N ARG A 8 -1.85 4.42 3.57
CA ARG A 8 -1.85 5.80 4.09
C ARG A 8 -3.12 6.56 3.71
N VAL A 9 -3.81 6.14 2.65
CA VAL A 9 -5.05 6.78 2.21
C VAL A 9 -6.29 5.95 2.57
N ILE A 10 -6.19 5.10 3.58
CA ILE A 10 -7.29 4.21 3.96
C ILE A 10 -8.55 4.99 4.33
N ASN A 11 -8.40 6.18 4.90
CA ASN A 11 -9.53 7.03 5.26
C ASN A 11 -9.74 8.12 4.21
N SER A 12 -9.96 7.69 2.98
CA SER A 12 -10.16 8.59 1.84
C SER A 12 -11.11 7.94 0.84
N GLY A 13 -11.27 8.57 -0.33
CA GLY A 13 -12.14 8.04 -1.37
C GLY A 13 -11.78 6.65 -1.87
N THR A 14 -10.50 6.31 -1.85
CA THR A 14 -10.05 4.98 -2.25
C THR A 14 -9.99 4.01 -1.07
N GLY A 15 -10.32 4.46 0.12
CA GLY A 15 -10.20 3.65 1.34
C GLY A 15 -11.08 2.42 1.34
N THR A 16 -12.25 2.48 0.72
CA THR A 16 -13.14 1.33 0.65
C THR A 16 -12.46 0.15 -0.04
N TYR A 17 -11.74 0.42 -1.12
CA TYR A 17 -10.97 -0.62 -1.79
C TYR A 17 -9.92 -1.21 -0.86
N ILE A 18 -9.22 -0.34 -0.14
CA ILE A 18 -8.14 -0.79 0.77
C ILE A 18 -8.70 -1.66 1.89
N VAL A 19 -9.79 -1.24 2.52
CA VAL A 19 -10.42 -2.01 3.58
C VAL A 19 -10.85 -3.38 3.07
N LYS A 20 -11.48 -3.43 1.90
CA LYS A 20 -11.91 -4.70 1.33
C LYS A 20 -10.73 -5.61 1.01
N LEU A 21 -9.66 -5.03 0.48
CA LEU A 21 -8.44 -5.78 0.19
C LEU A 21 -7.88 -6.38 1.48
N LEU A 22 -7.78 -5.58 2.53
CA LEU A 22 -7.23 -6.05 3.80
C LEU A 22 -8.08 -7.15 4.42
N GLU A 23 -9.40 -7.01 4.35
CA GLU A 23 -10.29 -8.04 4.89
C GLU A 23 -10.17 -9.35 4.09
N TYR A 24 -10.06 -9.24 2.78
CA TYR A 24 -9.85 -10.43 1.94
C TYR A 24 -8.53 -11.11 2.28
N LEU A 25 -7.47 -10.32 2.46
CA LEU A 25 -6.15 -10.88 2.73
C LEU A 25 -6.05 -11.57 4.09
N GLN A 26 -6.98 -11.29 5.01
CA GLN A 26 -6.95 -11.93 6.31
C GLN A 26 -7.23 -13.43 6.28
N ILE A 27 -7.68 -13.97 5.14
CA ILE A 27 -7.78 -15.43 5.00
C ILE A 27 -6.40 -16.07 4.78
N ASP A 28 -5.39 -15.27 4.40
CA ASP A 28 -4.03 -15.78 4.24
C ASP A 28 -3.36 -15.87 5.60
N ASN A 29 -2.92 -17.05 5.99
CA ASN A 29 -2.22 -17.27 7.24
C ASN A 29 -0.75 -17.68 7.04
N GLU A 30 -0.26 -17.64 5.80
CA GLU A 30 1.11 -18.05 5.49
C GLU A 30 2.09 -16.89 5.40
N ASN A 31 1.59 -15.69 5.11
CA ASN A 31 2.42 -14.50 4.97
C ASN A 31 2.20 -13.55 6.14
N SER A 32 3.18 -12.71 6.41
CA SER A 32 3.03 -11.63 7.39
C SER A 32 2.83 -10.32 6.65
N TYR A 33 2.04 -9.45 7.24
CA TYR A 33 1.64 -8.19 6.62
C TYR A 33 1.92 -7.02 7.54
N SER A 34 2.51 -5.97 6.98
CA SER A 34 2.64 -4.68 7.66
C SER A 34 1.73 -3.69 6.94
N ILE A 35 0.78 -3.15 7.67
CA ILE A 35 -0.22 -2.23 7.14
C ILE A 35 0.21 -0.82 7.53
N LEU A 36 0.61 -0.03 6.54
CA LEU A 36 1.21 1.28 6.76
C LEU A 36 0.13 2.34 6.70
N VAL A 37 -0.10 3.03 7.82
CA VAL A 37 -1.15 4.06 7.94
C VAL A 37 -0.56 5.32 8.52
N ARG A 38 -1.28 6.43 8.39
CA ARG A 38 -0.93 7.68 9.07
C ARG A 38 -1.37 7.61 10.52
N ALA A 39 -0.75 8.40 11.37
CA ALA A 39 -1.07 8.37 12.81
C ALA A 39 -2.53 8.64 13.09
N LYS A 40 -3.16 9.55 12.36
CA LYS A 40 -4.57 9.88 12.53
C LYS A 40 -5.49 8.70 12.24
N ASP A 41 -5.03 7.72 11.48
CA ASP A 41 -5.83 6.58 11.05
C ASP A 41 -5.38 5.28 11.70
N LYS A 42 -4.57 5.37 12.75
CA LYS A 42 -3.99 4.20 13.42
C LYS A 42 -5.04 3.20 13.88
N TYR A 43 -6.21 3.67 14.28
CA TYR A 43 -7.27 2.80 14.76
C TYR A 43 -8.45 2.69 13.80
N TYR A 44 -8.30 3.22 12.60
CA TYR A 44 -9.37 3.19 11.60
C TYR A 44 -9.72 1.77 11.19
N TRP A 45 -8.71 0.92 11.07
CA TRP A 45 -8.89 -0.48 10.73
C TRP A 45 -8.05 -1.32 11.69
N GLN A 46 -8.65 -2.39 12.21
CA GLN A 46 -7.98 -3.26 13.16
C GLN A 46 -7.92 -4.67 12.58
N PRO A 47 -6.74 -5.31 12.59
CA PRO A 47 -6.63 -6.68 12.11
C PRO A 47 -7.25 -7.67 13.11
N ALA A 48 -7.85 -8.72 12.57
CA ALA A 48 -8.36 -9.82 13.38
C ALA A 48 -7.35 -10.96 13.50
N ARG A 49 -6.26 -10.88 12.76
CA ARG A 49 -5.27 -11.96 12.69
C ARG A 49 -3.91 -11.46 13.19
N SER A 50 -3.19 -12.36 13.85
CA SER A 50 -1.90 -12.00 14.44
C SER A 50 -0.78 -11.80 13.42
N ASN A 51 -0.94 -12.27 12.20
CA ASN A 51 0.05 -12.06 11.14
C ASN A 51 -0.04 -10.68 10.49
N PHE A 52 -0.95 -9.82 10.94
CA PHE A 52 -1.09 -8.45 10.47
C PHE A 52 -0.64 -7.48 11.55
N THR A 53 0.19 -6.53 11.20
CA THR A 53 0.66 -5.48 12.12
C THR A 53 0.38 -4.12 11.49
N VAL A 54 -0.33 -3.26 12.21
CA VAL A 54 -0.53 -1.87 11.77
C VAL A 54 0.68 -1.06 12.18
N ARG A 55 1.29 -0.36 11.23
CA ARG A 55 2.47 0.48 11.48
C ARG A 55 2.17 1.91 11.07
N VAL A 56 2.55 2.85 11.90
CA VAL A 56 2.33 4.27 11.64
C VAL A 56 3.50 4.82 10.85
N THR A 57 3.18 5.53 9.76
CA THR A 57 4.17 6.25 8.96
C THR A 57 3.68 7.69 8.78
N GLU A 58 4.56 8.66 8.98
CA GLU A 58 4.20 10.07 8.96
C GLU A 58 4.82 10.78 7.77
N PHE A 59 4.42 10.39 6.57
CA PHE A 59 4.90 11.02 5.35
C PHE A 59 3.71 11.54 4.56
N ASP A 60 3.71 12.84 4.29
CA ASP A 60 2.66 13.46 3.50
C ASP A 60 2.79 13.05 2.04
N ASN A 61 1.63 12.90 1.38
CA ASN A 61 1.59 12.58 -0.03
C ASN A 61 2.19 13.72 -0.85
N TYR A 62 2.88 13.36 -1.93
CA TYR A 62 3.49 14.30 -2.88
C TYR A 62 4.54 15.20 -2.25
N SER A 63 5.06 14.86 -1.08
CA SER A 63 6.07 15.65 -0.42
C SER A 63 7.46 15.11 -0.73
N PHE A 64 8.46 15.98 -0.58
CA PHE A 64 9.85 15.55 -0.67
C PHE A 64 10.17 14.53 0.42
N ALA A 65 9.56 14.71 1.59
CA ALA A 65 9.74 13.78 2.69
C ALA A 65 9.28 12.37 2.33
N GLU A 66 8.21 12.25 1.52
CA GLU A 66 7.77 10.95 1.07
C GLU A 66 8.82 10.29 0.18
N GLN A 67 9.40 11.05 -0.75
CA GLN A 67 10.36 10.50 -1.69
C GLN A 67 11.61 9.96 -1.01
N ILE A 68 12.05 10.62 0.03
CA ILE A 68 13.30 10.26 0.73
C ILE A 68 13.01 9.45 1.98
N GLY A 69 12.13 9.97 2.84
CA GLY A 69 11.89 9.37 4.16
C GLY A 69 11.13 8.05 4.07
N PHE A 70 10.07 8.03 3.28
CA PHE A 70 9.28 6.82 3.13
C PHE A 70 10.09 5.71 2.45
N LYS A 71 10.90 6.08 1.46
CA LYS A 71 11.80 5.13 0.84
C LYS A 71 12.73 4.51 1.87
N ARG A 72 13.33 5.35 2.72
CA ARG A 72 14.23 4.86 3.78
C ARG A 72 13.49 3.95 4.75
N TYR A 73 12.26 4.32 5.10
CA TYR A 73 11.46 3.49 5.97
C TYR A 73 11.23 2.11 5.37
N LEU A 74 10.87 2.07 4.09
CA LEU A 74 10.65 0.80 3.40
C LEU A 74 11.94 -0.01 3.30
N ASP A 75 13.07 0.65 3.04
CA ASP A 75 14.36 -0.04 2.99
C ASP A 75 14.71 -0.64 4.34
N THR A 76 14.37 0.02 5.43
CA THR A 76 14.61 -0.47 6.79
C THR A 76 13.67 -1.62 7.15
N LEU A 77 12.42 -1.50 6.76
CA LEU A 77 11.41 -2.54 7.02
C LEU A 77 11.73 -3.83 6.26
N LYS A 78 12.35 -3.71 5.09
CA LYS A 78 12.78 -4.84 4.27
C LYS A 78 11.66 -5.81 3.95
N PRO A 79 10.53 -5.35 3.44
CA PRO A 79 9.48 -6.28 3.02
C PRO A 79 9.90 -7.04 1.78
N ASP A 80 9.36 -8.23 1.61
CA ASP A 80 9.57 -8.99 0.38
C ASP A 80 8.80 -8.39 -0.78
N LEU A 81 7.67 -7.74 -0.48
CA LEU A 81 6.83 -7.10 -1.50
C LEU A 81 6.12 -5.91 -0.87
N VAL A 82 6.00 -4.82 -1.61
CA VAL A 82 5.21 -3.67 -1.21
C VAL A 82 4.04 -3.52 -2.19
N HIS A 83 2.85 -3.36 -1.65
CA HIS A 83 1.67 -3.04 -2.46
C HIS A 83 1.30 -1.57 -2.21
N PHE A 84 1.54 -0.73 -3.21
CA PHE A 84 1.12 0.66 -3.17
C PHE A 84 -0.31 0.74 -3.68
N CYS A 85 -1.22 1.17 -2.81
CA CYS A 85 -2.64 1.23 -3.15
C CYS A 85 -3.03 2.46 -3.94
N MET A 86 -2.05 3.24 -4.38
CA MET A 86 -2.25 4.42 -5.22
C MET A 86 -0.97 4.64 -6.02
N PRO A 87 -1.04 5.37 -7.15
CA PRO A 87 0.14 5.59 -7.99
C PRO A 87 1.25 6.39 -7.29
N GLN A 88 0.88 7.17 -6.29
CA GLN A 88 1.83 8.01 -5.60
C GLN A 88 2.69 7.18 -4.65
N GLN A 89 3.97 7.15 -4.92
CA GLN A 89 4.91 6.32 -4.19
C GLN A 89 6.32 6.88 -4.35
N PRO A 90 7.27 6.45 -3.50
CA PRO A 90 8.66 6.87 -3.65
C PRO A 90 9.24 6.30 -4.94
N ILE A 91 9.58 7.16 -5.88
CA ILE A 91 10.08 6.72 -7.20
C ILE A 91 11.46 6.08 -7.11
N LEU A 92 12.21 6.36 -6.04
CA LEU A 92 13.54 5.80 -5.87
C LEU A 92 13.53 4.45 -5.16
N TYR A 93 12.37 3.97 -4.71
CA TYR A 93 12.28 2.66 -4.06
C TYR A 93 12.57 1.56 -5.08
N ARG A 94 13.50 0.67 -4.76
CA ARG A 94 13.96 -0.37 -5.66
C ARG A 94 13.52 -1.78 -5.28
N GLY A 95 12.81 -1.93 -4.19
CA GLY A 95 12.29 -3.22 -3.79
C GLY A 95 11.16 -3.69 -4.70
N LYS A 96 10.83 -4.97 -4.61
CA LYS A 96 9.68 -5.50 -5.36
C LYS A 96 8.40 -4.83 -4.90
N HIS A 97 7.61 -4.37 -5.83
CA HIS A 97 6.35 -3.71 -5.50
C HIS A 97 5.35 -3.84 -6.64
N VAL A 98 4.09 -3.70 -6.28
CA VAL A 98 2.97 -3.59 -7.21
C VAL A 98 2.20 -2.34 -6.88
N THR A 99 1.51 -1.78 -7.85
CA THR A 99 0.77 -0.53 -7.67
C THR A 99 -0.61 -0.70 -8.25
N THR A 100 -1.62 -0.28 -7.47
CA THR A 100 -3.01 -0.24 -7.94
C THR A 100 -3.31 1.16 -8.44
N VAL A 101 -3.87 1.25 -9.64
CA VAL A 101 -4.28 2.51 -10.25
C VAL A 101 -5.79 2.57 -10.25
N HIS A 102 -6.36 3.60 -9.61
CA HIS A 102 -7.81 3.77 -9.49
C HIS A 102 -8.39 4.73 -10.50
N ASP A 103 -7.56 5.38 -11.31
CA ASP A 103 -8.01 6.36 -12.30
C ASP A 103 -8.50 5.64 -13.55
N MET A 104 -9.81 5.63 -13.74
CA MET A 104 -10.42 4.97 -14.89
C MET A 104 -10.03 5.63 -16.21
N THR A 105 -9.80 6.93 -16.19
CA THR A 105 -9.34 7.63 -17.39
C THR A 105 -7.96 7.14 -17.80
N LEU A 106 -7.07 7.03 -16.83
CA LEU A 106 -5.74 6.50 -17.08
C LEU A 106 -5.82 5.06 -17.59
N PHE A 107 -6.71 4.26 -17.01
CA PHE A 107 -6.91 2.88 -17.42
C PHE A 107 -7.33 2.82 -18.89
N LYS A 108 -8.24 3.69 -19.32
CA LYS A 108 -8.71 3.72 -20.70
C LYS A 108 -7.64 4.19 -21.68
N THR A 109 -6.69 4.98 -21.22
CA THR A 109 -5.60 5.47 -22.07
C THR A 109 -4.64 4.36 -22.43
N TYR A 110 -4.44 3.42 -21.55
CA TYR A 110 -3.57 2.28 -21.80
C TYR A 110 -4.31 1.20 -22.57
N ASN A 111 -3.60 0.51 -23.41
CA ASN A 111 -4.14 -0.61 -24.17
C ASN A 111 -4.42 -1.79 -23.27
N SER A 112 -5.11 -2.78 -23.83
CA SER A 112 -5.43 -3.98 -23.06
C SER A 112 -4.19 -4.67 -22.49
N ASP A 113 -3.07 -4.58 -23.17
CA ASP A 113 -1.83 -5.17 -22.68
C ASP A 113 -1.28 -4.43 -21.46
N LYS A 114 -1.77 -3.22 -21.20
CA LYS A 114 -1.39 -2.45 -20.03
C LYS A 114 -2.31 -2.67 -18.85
N ASN A 115 -3.36 -3.42 -19.03
CA ASN A 115 -4.33 -3.67 -17.97
C ASN A 115 -3.75 -4.45 -16.80
N TRP A 116 -2.58 -5.02 -16.96
CA TRP A 116 -1.93 -5.75 -15.90
C TRP A 116 -1.79 -4.93 -14.61
N LEU A 117 -1.78 -3.61 -14.74
CA LEU A 117 -1.72 -2.73 -13.57
C LEU A 117 -2.92 -2.91 -12.63
N LEU A 118 -4.03 -3.39 -13.14
CA LEU A 118 -5.25 -3.53 -12.38
C LEU A 118 -5.39 -4.89 -11.72
N TYR A 119 -4.51 -5.82 -12.02
CA TYR A 119 -4.64 -7.20 -11.56
C TYR A 119 -3.59 -7.59 -10.52
N HIS A 120 -2.92 -6.63 -10.01
CA HIS A 120 -1.94 -6.86 -8.96
C HIS A 120 -2.49 -6.49 -7.58
#